data_684093908073f944fb5b10ccd8847971
#
_entry.id   684093908073f944fb5b10ccd8847971
#
_cell.length_a   1.000
_cell.length_b   1.000
_cell.length_c   1.000
_cell.angle_alpha   90.00
_cell.angle_beta   90.00
_cell.angle_gamma   90.00
#
_symmetry.space_group_name_H-M   'P 1'
#
loop_
_entity.id
_entity.type
_entity.pdbx_description
1 polymer ?
#
loop_
_entity_poly.entity_id
_entity_poly.type
_entity_poly.pdbx_seq_one_letter_code
_entity_poly.pdbx_strand_id
1 'polypeptide(L)'
;MAETVRVVVDAMGGDNAPAEPVKAAVEAVTEREDIIVILTGRQDVIENELSKFQNYPKERIQIVNTSEVIETAEPPVLAIRKKKDSSIVVGLNLVKKQEAEAFVSSGSSGAILVGGQVIVGRSKGVQRPPLAPLIPTQKGVSLLIDCGANVDARPEHLVQFAKMGSIYMEDVVGIKNPRVAIVNIGAEEEKGNALVKETFPLLKECPGINFIGSIEARDIPAGYADVIVCEAFVGNVILKLYEGLGSTFMKMIKTGLMKDTRSKVGALLVKPAIKETLKTFDASEYGGAPLLGLKGLVVKTHGSARAVEIRHAIFQCVQFRQQKINEKIAAHMVEETTGKEA
;
A
#
# COMPACT_ATOMS: atom_id res chain seq x y z
N MET A 1 25.20 -0.47 14.27
CA MET A 1 23.85 -0.04 14.70
C MET A 1 22.98 0.03 13.46
N ALA A 2 21.74 -0.46 13.50
CA ALA A 2 20.82 -0.32 12.38
C ALA A 2 20.57 1.18 12.12
N GLU A 3 20.43 1.57 10.85
CA GLU A 3 20.12 2.95 10.47
C GLU A 3 18.71 3.29 11.03
N THR A 4 18.58 4.39 11.76
CA THR A 4 17.29 4.83 12.27
C THR A 4 16.45 5.39 11.14
N VAL A 5 15.21 4.91 10.97
CA VAL A 5 14.27 5.33 9.94
C VAL A 5 13.23 6.26 10.52
N ARG A 6 13.07 7.44 9.92
CA ARG A 6 12.05 8.44 10.30
C ARG A 6 10.83 8.26 9.42
N VAL A 7 9.70 7.96 10.03
CA VAL A 7 8.43 7.74 9.33
C VAL A 7 7.44 8.81 9.76
N VAL A 8 6.95 9.58 8.80
CA VAL A 8 5.85 10.52 9.04
C VAL A 8 4.53 9.76 9.04
N VAL A 9 3.71 10.00 10.05
CA VAL A 9 2.35 9.46 10.14
C VAL A 9 1.36 10.61 10.21
N ASP A 10 0.43 10.63 9.26
CA ASP A 10 -0.70 11.55 9.25
C ASP A 10 -1.65 11.21 10.40
N ALA A 11 -1.61 12.02 11.46
CA ALA A 11 -2.43 11.80 12.65
C ALA A 11 -3.89 12.22 12.48
N MET A 12 -4.23 12.93 11.40
CA MET A 12 -5.58 13.45 11.13
C MET A 12 -6.32 12.68 10.04
N GLY A 13 -5.66 11.73 9.37
CA GLY A 13 -6.22 10.99 8.25
C GLY A 13 -6.93 9.69 8.66
N GLY A 14 -8.11 9.45 8.05
CA GLY A 14 -8.90 8.24 8.25
C GLY A 14 -10.03 8.36 9.28
N ASP A 15 -10.91 7.33 9.28
CA ASP A 15 -12.15 7.31 10.06
C ASP A 15 -11.89 7.23 11.58
N ASN A 16 -10.73 6.70 11.97
CA ASN A 16 -10.32 6.44 13.36
C ASN A 16 -9.24 7.42 13.86
N ALA A 17 -8.98 8.49 13.11
CA ALA A 17 -8.04 9.52 13.53
C ALA A 17 -8.63 10.39 14.66
N PRO A 18 -7.82 10.90 15.58
CA PRO A 18 -6.37 10.71 15.73
C PRO A 18 -5.96 9.47 16.55
N ALA A 19 -6.93 8.78 17.16
CA ALA A 19 -6.67 7.75 18.18
C ALA A 19 -5.83 6.58 17.65
N GLU A 20 -6.21 5.99 16.51
CA GLU A 20 -5.51 4.84 15.97
C GLU A 20 -4.13 5.18 15.37
N PRO A 21 -3.93 6.30 14.62
CA PRO A 21 -2.59 6.71 14.18
C PRO A 21 -1.62 6.99 15.33
N VAL A 22 -2.07 7.68 16.37
CA VAL A 22 -1.23 7.96 17.55
C VAL A 22 -0.89 6.68 18.31
N LYS A 23 -1.86 5.79 18.49
CA LYS A 23 -1.63 4.48 19.11
C LYS A 23 -0.63 3.65 18.30
N ALA A 24 -0.76 3.62 16.98
CA ALA A 24 0.17 2.91 16.10
C ALA A 24 1.61 3.45 16.22
N ALA A 25 1.77 4.76 16.32
CA ALA A 25 3.06 5.40 16.53
C ALA A 25 3.71 4.96 17.85
N VAL A 26 2.94 4.98 18.94
CA VAL A 26 3.40 4.53 20.26
C VAL A 26 3.80 3.05 20.23
N GLU A 27 2.97 2.18 19.65
CA GLU A 27 3.28 0.76 19.53
C GLU A 27 4.53 0.53 18.68
N ALA A 28 4.67 1.22 17.54
CA ALA A 28 5.82 1.06 16.65
C ALA A 28 7.15 1.40 17.30
N VAL A 29 7.24 2.55 18.00
CA VAL A 29 8.49 2.95 18.67
C VAL A 29 8.77 2.14 19.94
N THR A 30 7.75 1.50 20.52
CA THR A 30 7.91 0.60 21.65
C THR A 30 8.45 -0.77 21.22
N GLU A 31 7.99 -1.28 20.08
CA GLU A 31 8.38 -2.60 19.57
C GLU A 31 9.75 -2.59 18.86
N ARG A 32 10.17 -1.44 18.28
CA ARG A 32 11.41 -1.33 17.50
C ARG A 32 12.20 -0.09 17.89
N GLU A 33 13.50 -0.27 18.07
CA GLU A 33 14.42 0.81 18.47
C GLU A 33 14.96 1.63 17.28
N ASP A 34 14.85 1.12 16.06
CA ASP A 34 15.34 1.75 14.85
C ASP A 34 14.32 2.67 14.16
N ILE A 35 13.25 3.08 14.87
CA ILE A 35 12.19 3.92 14.34
C ILE A 35 12.08 5.24 15.13
N ILE A 36 11.93 6.34 14.38
CA ILE A 36 11.39 7.61 14.87
C ILE A 36 10.11 7.89 14.10
N VAL A 37 9.02 8.20 14.82
CA VAL A 37 7.75 8.59 14.20
C VAL A 37 7.56 10.09 14.32
N ILE A 38 7.21 10.73 13.19
CA ILE A 38 6.85 12.15 13.13
C ILE A 38 5.34 12.22 12.88
N LEU A 39 4.57 12.61 13.90
CA LEU A 39 3.13 12.80 13.79
C LEU A 39 2.82 14.18 13.21
N THR A 40 2.13 14.24 12.08
CA THR A 40 1.64 15.49 11.50
C THR A 40 0.15 15.68 11.81
N GLY A 41 -0.22 16.83 12.37
CA GLY A 41 -1.61 17.12 12.76
C GLY A 41 -1.70 18.22 13.80
N ARG A 42 -2.90 18.46 14.32
CA ARG A 42 -3.11 19.46 15.38
C ARG A 42 -2.43 18.99 16.66
N GLN A 43 -1.49 19.77 17.13
CA GLN A 43 -0.62 19.44 18.27
C GLN A 43 -1.43 19.16 19.53
N ASP A 44 -2.40 20.00 19.85
CA ASP A 44 -3.26 19.86 21.04
C ASP A 44 -4.01 18.52 21.06
N VAL A 45 -4.48 18.07 19.91
CA VAL A 45 -5.22 16.83 19.72
C VAL A 45 -4.28 15.62 19.85
N ILE A 46 -3.10 15.69 19.24
CA ILE A 46 -2.09 14.62 19.30
C ILE A 46 -1.56 14.47 20.74
N GLU A 47 -1.23 15.56 21.42
CA GLU A 47 -0.75 15.55 22.81
C GLU A 47 -1.80 14.96 23.76
N ASN A 48 -3.08 15.29 23.57
CA ASN A 48 -4.17 14.70 24.33
C ASN A 48 -4.27 13.17 24.12
N GLU A 49 -4.11 12.68 22.88
CA GLU A 49 -4.07 11.22 22.62
C GLU A 49 -2.83 10.56 23.23
N LEU A 50 -1.65 11.17 23.09
CA LEU A 50 -0.40 10.66 23.66
C LEU A 50 -0.45 10.59 25.19
N SER A 51 -1.18 11.50 25.85
CA SER A 51 -1.32 11.52 27.32
C SER A 51 -1.98 10.25 27.89
N LYS A 52 -2.69 9.48 27.07
CA LYS A 52 -3.31 8.20 27.43
C LYS A 52 -2.30 7.06 27.60
N PHE A 53 -1.06 7.23 27.12
CA PHE A 53 0.02 6.24 27.17
C PHE A 53 1.09 6.66 28.17
N GLN A 54 1.49 5.73 29.06
CA GLN A 54 2.44 6.05 30.14
C GLN A 54 3.88 5.62 29.86
N ASN A 55 4.07 4.46 29.23
CA ASN A 55 5.38 3.83 29.08
C ASN A 55 5.74 3.63 27.61
N TYR A 56 6.31 4.68 26.98
CA TYR A 56 6.87 4.62 25.64
C TYR A 56 8.08 5.57 25.51
N PRO A 57 8.99 5.35 24.56
CA PRO A 57 10.17 6.21 24.35
C PRO A 57 9.75 7.53 23.70
N LYS A 58 9.45 8.53 24.54
CA LYS A 58 8.89 9.83 24.11
C LYS A 58 9.81 10.57 23.13
N GLU A 59 11.12 10.42 23.29
CA GLU A 59 12.15 11.02 22.44
C GLU A 59 12.14 10.52 21.00
N ARG A 60 11.43 9.41 20.73
CA ARG A 60 11.27 8.82 19.40
C ARG A 60 9.93 9.16 18.74
N ILE A 61 9.10 9.98 19.38
CA ILE A 61 7.89 10.56 18.78
C ILE A 61 8.06 12.08 18.71
N GLN A 62 7.97 12.60 17.51
CA GLN A 62 8.02 14.04 17.23
C GLN A 62 6.64 14.49 16.73
N ILE A 63 6.27 15.74 17.00
CA ILE A 63 5.02 16.33 16.53
C ILE A 63 5.36 17.52 15.63
N VAL A 64 4.77 17.55 14.45
CA VAL A 64 4.77 18.70 13.55
C VAL A 64 3.35 19.23 13.49
N ASN A 65 3.14 20.40 14.10
CA ASN A 65 1.81 21.01 14.17
C ASN A 65 1.33 21.43 12.79
N THR A 66 0.06 21.14 12.50
CA THR A 66 -0.65 21.58 11.30
C THR A 66 -2.05 22.05 11.67
N SER A 67 -2.58 23.02 10.93
CA SER A 67 -3.88 23.62 11.23
C SER A 67 -5.01 23.12 10.34
N GLU A 68 -4.69 22.48 9.20
CA GLU A 68 -5.67 22.06 8.20
C GLU A 68 -5.75 20.53 8.05
N VAL A 69 -6.93 20.04 7.68
CA VAL A 69 -7.18 18.63 7.32
C VAL A 69 -7.80 18.58 5.92
N ILE A 70 -7.31 17.64 5.08
CA ILE A 70 -7.93 17.35 3.79
C ILE A 70 -8.95 16.24 3.97
N GLU A 71 -10.22 16.57 3.75
CA GLU A 71 -11.32 15.62 3.85
C GLU A 71 -11.40 14.70 2.62
N THR A 72 -11.98 13.50 2.81
CA THR A 72 -12.07 12.49 1.75
C THR A 72 -12.89 12.94 0.54
N ALA A 73 -13.90 13.80 0.76
CA ALA A 73 -14.81 14.31 -0.27
C ALA A 73 -14.24 15.49 -1.06
N GLU A 74 -13.11 16.07 -0.64
CA GLU A 74 -12.53 17.23 -1.31
C GLU A 74 -11.86 16.84 -2.63
N PRO A 75 -11.97 17.69 -3.70
CA PRO A 75 -11.25 17.49 -4.94
C PRO A 75 -9.74 17.47 -4.70
N PRO A 76 -9.04 16.35 -4.96
CA PRO A 76 -7.67 16.13 -4.51
C PRO A 76 -6.66 17.18 -4.96
N VAL A 77 -6.70 17.56 -6.24
CA VAL A 77 -5.78 18.54 -6.84
C VAL A 77 -5.94 19.93 -6.19
N LEU A 78 -7.18 20.34 -5.95
CA LEU A 78 -7.47 21.63 -5.31
C LEU A 78 -7.08 21.62 -3.83
N ALA A 79 -7.36 20.52 -3.12
CA ALA A 79 -7.03 20.36 -1.71
C ALA A 79 -5.50 20.44 -1.50
N ILE A 80 -4.70 19.68 -2.25
CA ILE A 80 -3.23 19.73 -2.19
C ILE A 80 -2.68 21.13 -2.55
N ARG A 81 -3.34 21.83 -3.47
CA ARG A 81 -2.90 23.18 -3.88
C ARG A 81 -3.25 24.25 -2.86
N LYS A 82 -4.41 24.17 -2.21
CA LYS A 82 -4.93 25.21 -1.30
C LYS A 82 -4.51 24.98 0.15
N LYS A 83 -4.63 23.76 0.67
CA LYS A 83 -4.38 23.43 2.09
C LYS A 83 -2.91 23.09 2.33
N LYS A 84 -2.06 24.12 2.28
CA LYS A 84 -0.60 23.98 2.41
C LYS A 84 -0.15 23.55 3.80
N ASP A 85 -0.94 23.86 4.82
CA ASP A 85 -0.71 23.52 6.23
C ASP A 85 -1.53 22.29 6.66
N SER A 86 -1.92 21.43 5.72
CA SER A 86 -2.57 20.16 6.06
C SER A 86 -1.56 19.08 6.44
N SER A 87 -1.99 18.17 7.31
CA SER A 87 -1.17 17.03 7.77
C SER A 87 -0.56 16.22 6.63
N ILE A 88 -1.32 16.02 5.53
CA ILE A 88 -0.85 15.35 4.31
C ILE A 88 0.22 16.19 3.60
N VAL A 89 -0.02 17.47 3.33
CA VAL A 89 0.92 18.31 2.55
C VAL A 89 2.20 18.54 3.33
N VAL A 90 2.11 18.83 4.62
CA VAL A 90 3.27 19.01 5.50
C VAL A 90 4.08 17.71 5.58
N GLY A 91 3.41 16.57 5.82
CA GLY A 91 4.07 15.27 5.89
C GLY A 91 4.81 14.88 4.61
N LEU A 92 4.18 15.06 3.45
CA LEU A 92 4.83 14.82 2.15
C LEU A 92 6.01 15.77 1.88
N ASN A 93 5.97 17.01 2.39
CA ASN A 93 7.09 17.94 2.28
C ASN A 93 8.29 17.51 3.15
N LEU A 94 8.06 16.92 4.33
CA LEU A 94 9.15 16.34 5.14
C LEU A 94 9.88 15.24 4.38
N VAL A 95 9.14 14.36 3.69
CA VAL A 95 9.74 13.33 2.82
C VAL A 95 10.49 13.95 1.64
N LYS A 96 9.91 14.94 0.96
CA LYS A 96 10.55 15.66 -0.14
C LYS A 96 11.90 16.28 0.26
N LYS A 97 11.96 16.86 1.46
CA LYS A 97 13.16 17.51 2.01
C LYS A 97 14.17 16.52 2.59
N GLN A 98 13.85 15.21 2.56
CA GLN A 98 14.67 14.16 3.19
C GLN A 98 14.81 14.33 4.72
N GLU A 99 13.86 15.03 5.34
CA GLU A 99 13.73 15.12 6.80
C GLU A 99 13.08 13.85 7.38
N ALA A 100 12.43 13.06 6.51
CA ALA A 100 11.92 11.72 6.78
C ALA A 100 12.03 10.82 5.54
N GLU A 101 12.11 9.51 5.74
CA GLU A 101 12.27 8.51 4.70
C GLU A 101 10.92 8.08 4.08
N ALA A 102 9.83 8.15 4.87
CA ALA A 102 8.51 7.68 4.44
C ALA A 102 7.35 8.50 5.02
N PHE A 103 6.21 8.42 4.36
CA PHE A 103 4.93 9.00 4.78
C PHE A 103 3.84 7.92 4.77
N VAL A 104 3.10 7.79 5.87
CA VAL A 104 1.97 6.86 6.04
C VAL A 104 0.70 7.66 6.35
N SER A 105 -0.40 7.38 5.64
CA SER A 105 -1.69 8.02 5.89
C SER A 105 -2.88 7.11 5.60
N SER A 106 -3.90 7.20 6.44
CA SER A 106 -5.24 6.61 6.22
C SER A 106 -6.21 7.61 5.57
N GLY A 107 -5.77 8.85 5.28
CA GLY A 107 -6.58 9.94 4.75
C GLY A 107 -7.04 9.79 3.30
N SER A 108 -7.40 10.90 2.66
CA SER A 108 -7.90 10.95 1.28
C SER A 108 -6.93 10.28 0.29
N SER A 109 -7.34 9.16 -0.32
CA SER A 109 -6.52 8.44 -1.31
C SER A 109 -6.12 9.34 -2.47
N GLY A 110 -7.07 10.13 -3.00
CA GLY A 110 -6.79 11.06 -4.09
C GLY A 110 -5.73 12.11 -3.71
N ALA A 111 -5.83 12.67 -2.50
CA ALA A 111 -4.87 13.67 -2.04
C ALA A 111 -3.47 13.06 -1.84
N ILE A 112 -3.38 11.84 -1.29
CA ILE A 112 -2.12 11.12 -1.10
C ILE A 112 -1.47 10.79 -2.45
N LEU A 113 -2.23 10.31 -3.43
CA LEU A 113 -1.75 10.00 -4.78
C LEU A 113 -1.25 11.25 -5.52
N VAL A 114 -2.06 12.30 -5.53
CA VAL A 114 -1.68 13.60 -6.16
C VAL A 114 -0.49 14.21 -5.44
N GLY A 115 -0.53 14.27 -4.11
CA GLY A 115 0.55 14.83 -3.30
C GLY A 115 1.86 14.06 -3.45
N GLY A 116 1.81 12.72 -3.45
CA GLY A 116 2.96 11.87 -3.69
C GLY A 116 3.65 12.19 -5.04
N GLN A 117 2.86 12.30 -6.11
CA GLN A 117 3.39 12.61 -7.44
C GLN A 117 3.90 14.05 -7.57
N VAL A 118 3.18 15.03 -7.02
CA VAL A 118 3.50 16.47 -7.24
C VAL A 118 4.49 17.01 -6.21
N ILE A 119 4.43 16.56 -4.96
CA ILE A 119 5.28 17.06 -3.87
C ILE A 119 6.56 16.21 -3.75
N VAL A 120 6.43 14.90 -3.51
CA VAL A 120 7.59 14.00 -3.35
C VAL A 120 8.30 13.82 -4.70
N GLY A 121 7.54 13.63 -5.76
CA GLY A 121 8.06 13.50 -7.12
C GLY A 121 8.49 12.08 -7.47
N ARG A 122 8.61 11.83 -8.78
CA ARG A 122 8.95 10.52 -9.35
C ARG A 122 10.45 10.26 -9.31
N SER A 123 10.84 9.02 -9.10
CA SER A 123 12.22 8.54 -9.31
C SER A 123 12.62 8.66 -10.79
N LYS A 124 13.92 8.74 -11.04
CA LYS A 124 14.45 8.84 -12.41
C LYS A 124 14.03 7.59 -13.21
N GLY A 125 13.58 7.77 -14.44
CA GLY A 125 13.10 6.69 -15.33
C GLY A 125 11.67 6.24 -15.09
N VAL A 126 11.05 6.51 -13.94
CA VAL A 126 9.66 6.16 -13.66
C VAL A 126 8.70 7.12 -14.37
N GLN A 127 7.85 6.61 -15.23
CA GLN A 127 6.87 7.40 -15.97
C GLN A 127 5.61 7.67 -15.14
N ARG A 128 5.10 6.64 -14.48
CA ARG A 128 3.87 6.70 -13.67
C ARG A 128 4.04 5.87 -12.38
N PRO A 129 3.97 6.47 -11.20
CA PRO A 129 3.96 5.75 -9.93
C PRO A 129 2.63 5.01 -9.75
N PRO A 130 2.61 3.67 -9.63
CA PRO A 130 1.39 2.91 -9.35
C PRO A 130 1.13 2.76 -7.85
N LEU A 131 -0.14 2.59 -7.48
CA LEU A 131 -0.56 2.15 -6.15
C LEU A 131 -0.62 0.62 -6.13
N ALA A 132 0.12 -0.01 -5.22
CA ALA A 132 0.38 -1.45 -5.25
C ALA A 132 0.04 -2.17 -3.92
N PRO A 133 -1.25 -2.40 -3.61
CA PRO A 133 -1.65 -3.16 -2.43
C PRO A 133 -1.32 -4.64 -2.57
N LEU A 134 -1.00 -5.28 -1.45
CA LEU A 134 -1.03 -6.72 -1.31
C LEU A 134 -2.46 -7.20 -1.07
N ILE A 135 -2.86 -8.26 -1.77
CA ILE A 135 -4.15 -8.93 -1.59
C ILE A 135 -3.93 -10.38 -1.13
N PRO A 136 -4.76 -10.89 -0.20
CA PRO A 136 -4.62 -12.24 0.30
C PRO A 136 -5.08 -13.26 -0.75
N THR A 137 -4.37 -14.39 -0.79
CA THR A 137 -4.69 -15.52 -1.67
C THR A 137 -4.56 -16.85 -0.91
N GLN A 138 -4.96 -17.96 -1.50
CA GLN A 138 -4.77 -19.29 -0.90
C GLN A 138 -3.29 -19.66 -0.68
N LYS A 139 -2.36 -19.02 -1.38
CA LYS A 139 -0.91 -19.30 -1.29
C LYS A 139 -0.12 -18.19 -0.57
N GLY A 140 -0.78 -17.35 0.20
CA GLY A 140 -0.19 -16.20 0.87
C GLY A 140 -0.72 -14.89 0.30
N VAL A 141 0.13 -14.05 -0.25
CA VAL A 141 -0.27 -12.75 -0.82
C VAL A 141 0.18 -12.60 -2.27
N SER A 142 -0.56 -11.81 -3.03
CA SER A 142 -0.19 -11.32 -4.35
C SER A 142 -0.21 -9.79 -4.37
N LEU A 143 0.66 -9.18 -5.15
CA LEU A 143 0.67 -7.74 -5.37
C LEU A 143 -0.25 -7.41 -6.54
N LEU A 144 -1.25 -6.58 -6.30
CA LEU A 144 -2.12 -6.05 -7.36
C LEU A 144 -1.64 -4.64 -7.74
N ILE A 145 -1.30 -4.43 -9.00
CA ILE A 145 -0.63 -3.21 -9.47
C ILE A 145 -1.09 -2.82 -10.90
N ASP A 146 -1.72 -1.69 -11.13
CA ASP A 146 -2.03 -0.51 -10.34
C ASP A 146 -3.48 -0.56 -9.79
N CYS A 147 -3.71 0.04 -8.62
CA CYS A 147 -5.02 0.05 -7.94
C CYS A 147 -5.58 1.44 -7.68
N GLY A 148 -5.42 2.40 -8.59
CA GLY A 148 -6.09 3.70 -8.43
C GLY A 148 -5.28 4.94 -8.76
N ALA A 149 -4.02 4.81 -9.17
CA ALA A 149 -3.18 5.95 -9.46
C ALA A 149 -3.23 6.37 -10.95
N ASN A 150 -3.33 5.42 -11.89
CA ASN A 150 -3.19 5.68 -13.33
C ASN A 150 -4.30 4.98 -14.14
N VAL A 151 -5.45 5.65 -14.30
CA VAL A 151 -6.60 5.12 -15.05
C VAL A 151 -6.28 5.02 -16.55
N ASP A 152 -5.62 6.04 -17.11
CA ASP A 152 -5.22 6.08 -18.53
C ASP A 152 -3.76 5.58 -18.67
N ALA A 153 -3.51 4.32 -18.33
CA ALA A 153 -2.21 3.70 -18.49
C ALA A 153 -1.94 3.36 -19.97
N ARG A 154 -0.65 3.31 -20.32
CA ARG A 154 -0.16 2.86 -21.62
C ARG A 154 0.59 1.54 -21.47
N PRO A 155 0.85 0.79 -22.56
CA PRO A 155 1.58 -0.48 -22.49
C PRO A 155 2.93 -0.38 -21.74
N GLU A 156 3.72 0.65 -22.01
CA GLU A 156 5.00 0.87 -21.36
C GLU A 156 4.89 1.13 -19.85
N HIS A 157 3.75 1.68 -19.38
CA HIS A 157 3.51 1.84 -17.94
C HIS A 157 3.28 0.49 -17.27
N LEU A 158 2.50 -0.41 -17.90
CA LEU A 158 2.23 -1.74 -17.36
C LEU A 158 3.52 -2.59 -17.30
N VAL A 159 4.42 -2.44 -18.27
CA VAL A 159 5.75 -3.05 -18.22
C VAL A 159 6.57 -2.53 -17.02
N GLN A 160 6.55 -1.22 -16.77
CA GLN A 160 7.20 -0.65 -15.59
C GLN A 160 6.54 -1.16 -14.29
N PHE A 161 5.21 -1.31 -14.25
CA PHE A 161 4.49 -1.85 -13.10
C PHE A 161 4.91 -3.30 -12.82
N ALA A 162 5.03 -4.13 -13.86
CA ALA A 162 5.52 -5.50 -13.73
C ALA A 162 6.89 -5.57 -13.09
N LYS A 163 7.83 -4.74 -13.53
CA LYS A 163 9.19 -4.66 -12.97
C LYS A 163 9.21 -4.16 -11.53
N MET A 164 8.51 -3.06 -11.25
CA MET A 164 8.41 -2.52 -9.89
C MET A 164 7.75 -3.53 -8.94
N GLY A 165 6.72 -4.22 -9.41
CA GLY A 165 6.06 -5.28 -8.66
C GLY A 165 6.97 -6.47 -8.39
N SER A 166 7.77 -6.91 -9.36
CA SER A 166 8.73 -8.00 -9.18
C SER A 166 9.79 -7.65 -8.14
N ILE A 167 10.39 -6.45 -8.21
CA ILE A 167 11.36 -5.95 -7.21
C ILE A 167 10.72 -5.92 -5.81
N TYR A 168 9.49 -5.42 -5.71
CA TYR A 168 8.80 -5.35 -4.43
C TYR A 168 8.53 -6.75 -3.84
N MET A 169 8.01 -7.68 -4.64
CA MET A 169 7.71 -9.03 -4.17
C MET A 169 8.97 -9.82 -3.80
N GLU A 170 10.06 -9.61 -4.51
CA GLU A 170 11.32 -10.28 -4.20
C GLU A 170 12.00 -9.71 -2.95
N ASP A 171 12.15 -8.41 -2.88
CA ASP A 171 12.96 -7.76 -1.84
C ASP A 171 12.17 -7.46 -0.55
N VAL A 172 10.87 -7.17 -0.64
CA VAL A 172 10.05 -6.81 0.54
C VAL A 172 9.28 -8.02 1.07
N VAL A 173 8.64 -8.77 0.17
CA VAL A 173 7.82 -9.93 0.56
C VAL A 173 8.68 -11.22 0.66
N GLY A 174 9.81 -11.29 -0.07
CA GLY A 174 10.73 -12.41 -0.02
C GLY A 174 10.42 -13.56 -0.99
N ILE A 175 9.55 -13.34 -1.98
CA ILE A 175 9.20 -14.32 -3.01
C ILE A 175 10.22 -14.23 -4.15
N LYS A 176 11.11 -15.20 -4.22
CA LYS A 176 12.13 -15.26 -5.28
C LYS A 176 11.52 -15.55 -6.64
N ASN A 177 11.98 -14.82 -7.67
CA ASN A 177 11.52 -14.94 -9.05
C ASN A 177 9.98 -14.92 -9.18
N PRO A 178 9.32 -13.86 -8.70
CA PRO A 178 7.86 -13.80 -8.58
C PRO A 178 7.18 -13.93 -9.93
N ARG A 179 6.10 -14.71 -9.98
CA ARG A 179 5.30 -14.96 -11.17
C ARG A 179 4.47 -13.72 -11.50
N VAL A 180 4.68 -13.16 -12.68
CA VAL A 180 3.99 -11.96 -13.17
C VAL A 180 2.91 -12.35 -14.16
N ALA A 181 1.68 -11.88 -13.96
CA ALA A 181 0.59 -12.04 -14.91
C ALA A 181 -0.12 -10.72 -15.18
N ILE A 182 -0.66 -10.57 -16.40
CA ILE A 182 -1.53 -9.46 -16.77
C ILE A 182 -3.00 -9.87 -16.61
N VAL A 183 -3.82 -8.99 -16.02
CA VAL A 183 -5.27 -9.23 -15.91
C VAL A 183 -5.89 -9.22 -17.29
N ASN A 184 -6.66 -10.28 -17.61
CA ASN A 184 -7.34 -10.44 -18.89
C ASN A 184 -8.73 -11.09 -18.69
N ILE A 185 -9.53 -11.12 -19.75
CA ILE A 185 -10.85 -11.75 -19.80
C ILE A 185 -10.81 -13.23 -20.24
N GLY A 186 -9.63 -13.76 -20.48
CA GLY A 186 -9.36 -15.15 -20.85
C GLY A 186 -7.86 -15.43 -20.90
N ALA A 187 -7.48 -16.69 -20.97
CA ALA A 187 -6.08 -17.12 -20.96
C ALA A 187 -5.34 -16.88 -22.30
N GLU A 188 -6.09 -16.75 -23.39
CA GLU A 188 -5.55 -16.63 -24.74
C GLU A 188 -4.95 -15.25 -25.02
N GLU A 189 -3.80 -15.20 -25.71
CA GLU A 189 -3.04 -13.96 -26.00
C GLU A 189 -3.85 -12.93 -26.81
N GLU A 190 -4.72 -13.38 -27.69
CA GLU A 190 -5.57 -12.53 -28.55
C GLU A 190 -6.78 -11.93 -27.85
N LYS A 191 -7.10 -12.36 -26.63
CA LYS A 191 -8.20 -11.79 -25.84
C LYS A 191 -7.79 -10.49 -25.14
N GLY A 192 -8.79 -9.74 -24.71
CA GLY A 192 -8.62 -8.51 -23.98
C GLY A 192 -8.88 -7.25 -24.79
N ASN A 193 -8.76 -6.10 -24.11
CA ASN A 193 -8.84 -4.78 -24.74
C ASN A 193 -7.53 -4.41 -25.46
N ALA A 194 -7.51 -3.26 -26.13
CA ALA A 194 -6.33 -2.80 -26.87
C ALA A 194 -5.08 -2.72 -25.97
N LEU A 195 -5.23 -2.17 -24.76
CA LEU A 195 -4.11 -2.02 -23.81
C LEU A 195 -3.48 -3.38 -23.46
N VAL A 196 -4.30 -4.39 -23.17
CA VAL A 196 -3.80 -5.74 -22.82
C VAL A 196 -3.09 -6.38 -24.03
N LYS A 197 -3.70 -6.31 -25.23
CA LYS A 197 -3.12 -6.87 -26.46
C LYS A 197 -1.78 -6.24 -26.84
N GLU A 198 -1.66 -4.94 -26.66
CA GLU A 198 -0.40 -4.22 -26.91
C GLU A 198 0.66 -4.47 -25.82
N THR A 199 0.23 -4.67 -24.56
CA THR A 199 1.14 -4.89 -23.42
C THR A 199 1.68 -6.32 -23.39
N PHE A 200 0.87 -7.31 -23.75
CA PHE A 200 1.21 -8.73 -23.61
C PHE A 200 2.54 -9.11 -24.29
N PRO A 201 2.79 -8.79 -25.57
CA PRO A 201 4.08 -9.08 -26.22
C PRO A 201 5.24 -8.35 -25.55
N LEU A 202 5.04 -7.12 -25.05
CA LEU A 202 6.08 -6.37 -24.36
C LEU A 202 6.48 -7.03 -23.03
N LEU A 203 5.51 -7.58 -22.30
CA LEU A 203 5.79 -8.34 -21.07
C LEU A 203 6.47 -9.68 -21.36
N LYS A 204 6.09 -10.35 -22.44
CA LYS A 204 6.66 -11.64 -22.87
C LYS A 204 8.16 -11.51 -23.23
N GLU A 205 8.53 -10.40 -23.85
CA GLU A 205 9.91 -10.09 -24.25
C GLU A 205 10.70 -9.33 -23.15
N CYS A 206 10.04 -8.96 -22.03
CA CYS A 206 10.63 -8.13 -21.01
C CYS A 206 11.68 -8.90 -20.19
N PRO A 207 12.97 -8.51 -20.22
CA PRO A 207 13.98 -9.17 -19.42
C PRO A 207 13.79 -8.89 -17.91
N GLY A 208 14.19 -9.84 -17.08
CA GLY A 208 14.23 -9.68 -15.64
C GLY A 208 12.89 -9.83 -14.91
N ILE A 209 11.84 -10.27 -15.61
CA ILE A 209 10.56 -10.66 -15.01
C ILE A 209 10.19 -12.11 -15.38
N ASN A 210 9.52 -12.81 -14.49
CA ASN A 210 8.98 -14.14 -14.73
C ASN A 210 7.52 -14.04 -15.21
N PHE A 211 7.34 -13.61 -16.46
CA PHE A 211 6.00 -13.45 -17.03
C PHE A 211 5.37 -14.81 -17.37
N ILE A 212 4.21 -15.08 -16.79
CA ILE A 212 3.49 -16.35 -16.95
C ILE A 212 2.22 -16.25 -17.83
N GLY A 213 1.97 -15.08 -18.45
CA GLY A 213 0.83 -14.86 -19.32
C GLY A 213 -0.34 -14.12 -18.67
N SER A 214 -1.56 -14.43 -19.11
CA SER A 214 -2.79 -13.80 -18.63
C SER A 214 -3.32 -14.48 -17.36
N ILE A 215 -4.03 -13.69 -16.53
CA ILE A 215 -4.81 -14.20 -15.39
C ILE A 215 -6.23 -13.64 -15.45
N GLU A 216 -7.24 -14.49 -15.27
CA GLU A 216 -8.61 -14.05 -15.12
C GLU A 216 -8.87 -13.65 -13.65
N ALA A 217 -9.76 -12.67 -13.41
CA ALA A 217 -10.05 -12.18 -12.08
C ALA A 217 -10.54 -13.28 -11.11
N ARG A 218 -11.23 -14.33 -11.63
CA ARG A 218 -11.69 -15.47 -10.83
C ARG A 218 -10.56 -16.35 -10.28
N ASP A 219 -9.38 -16.30 -10.91
CA ASP A 219 -8.23 -17.15 -10.55
C ASP A 219 -7.27 -16.45 -9.57
N ILE A 220 -7.46 -15.14 -9.35
CA ILE A 220 -6.66 -14.36 -8.41
C ILE A 220 -6.69 -14.95 -7.00
N PRO A 221 -7.86 -15.33 -6.41
CA PRO A 221 -7.91 -15.89 -5.06
C PRO A 221 -7.10 -17.18 -4.88
N ALA A 222 -6.86 -17.93 -5.96
CA ALA A 222 -6.08 -19.18 -5.93
C ALA A 222 -4.56 -18.96 -5.86
N GLY A 223 -4.07 -17.73 -6.04
CA GLY A 223 -2.64 -17.41 -5.96
C GLY A 223 -1.82 -18.00 -7.10
N TYR A 224 -2.31 -17.91 -8.34
CA TYR A 224 -1.56 -18.36 -9.51
C TYR A 224 -0.44 -17.41 -9.93
N ALA A 225 -0.58 -16.12 -9.62
CA ALA A 225 0.45 -15.11 -9.86
C ALA A 225 0.82 -14.39 -8.56
N ASP A 226 2.07 -13.95 -8.46
CA ASP A 226 2.57 -13.20 -7.32
C ASP A 226 2.50 -11.69 -7.56
N VAL A 227 2.62 -11.26 -8.84
CA VAL A 227 2.42 -9.89 -9.31
C VAL A 227 1.31 -9.89 -10.36
N ILE A 228 0.25 -9.14 -10.10
CA ILE A 228 -0.95 -9.06 -10.94
C ILE A 228 -1.02 -7.65 -11.52
N VAL A 229 -0.71 -7.53 -12.81
CA VAL A 229 -0.58 -6.25 -13.51
C VAL A 229 -1.88 -5.86 -14.20
N CYS A 230 -2.32 -4.64 -13.98
CA CYS A 230 -3.47 -4.03 -14.64
C CYS A 230 -3.35 -2.50 -14.63
N GLU A 231 -4.24 -1.79 -15.31
CA GLU A 231 -4.40 -0.36 -15.11
C GLU A 231 -5.31 -0.06 -13.90
N ALA A 232 -5.30 1.18 -13.44
CA ALA A 232 -5.87 1.55 -12.16
C ALA A 232 -7.38 1.36 -12.04
N PHE A 233 -8.16 1.45 -13.13
CA PHE A 233 -9.60 1.24 -13.07
C PHE A 233 -9.91 -0.24 -12.79
N VAL A 234 -9.33 -1.15 -13.58
CA VAL A 234 -9.48 -2.60 -13.36
C VAL A 234 -8.96 -3.01 -11.98
N GLY A 235 -7.77 -2.53 -11.60
CA GLY A 235 -7.19 -2.86 -10.29
C GLY A 235 -8.04 -2.37 -9.12
N ASN A 236 -8.58 -1.15 -9.20
CA ASN A 236 -9.45 -0.63 -8.15
C ASN A 236 -10.80 -1.39 -8.07
N VAL A 237 -11.36 -1.80 -9.21
CA VAL A 237 -12.56 -2.63 -9.24
C VAL A 237 -12.32 -3.99 -8.58
N ILE A 238 -11.21 -4.66 -8.92
CA ILE A 238 -10.81 -5.94 -8.31
C ILE A 238 -10.62 -5.74 -6.80
N LEU A 239 -9.85 -4.75 -6.39
CA LEU A 239 -9.57 -4.48 -4.97
C LEU A 239 -10.86 -4.25 -4.17
N LYS A 240 -11.74 -3.38 -4.65
CA LYS A 240 -13.00 -3.06 -3.97
C LYS A 240 -13.97 -4.23 -3.92
N LEU A 241 -14.02 -5.05 -4.98
CA LEU A 241 -14.81 -6.28 -4.99
C LEU A 241 -14.24 -7.27 -3.96
N TYR A 242 -12.92 -7.43 -3.90
CA TYR A 242 -12.22 -8.31 -2.96
C TYR A 242 -12.51 -7.93 -1.51
N GLU A 243 -12.33 -6.65 -1.17
CA GLU A 243 -12.66 -6.09 0.16
C GLU A 243 -14.14 -6.29 0.52
N GLY A 244 -15.05 -5.98 -0.41
CA GLY A 244 -16.49 -6.08 -0.22
C GLY A 244 -16.96 -7.51 -0.03
N LEU A 245 -16.50 -8.45 -0.85
CA LEU A 245 -16.83 -9.88 -0.73
C LEU A 245 -16.29 -10.46 0.59
N GLY A 246 -15.04 -10.20 0.93
CA GLY A 246 -14.45 -10.67 2.18
C GLY A 246 -15.25 -10.25 3.41
N SER A 247 -15.56 -8.95 3.51
CA SER A 247 -16.35 -8.41 4.62
C SER A 247 -17.78 -8.99 4.67
N THR A 248 -18.42 -9.16 3.52
CA THR A 248 -19.78 -9.70 3.41
C THR A 248 -19.82 -11.16 3.82
N PHE A 249 -18.90 -12.00 3.32
CA PHE A 249 -18.83 -13.41 3.70
C PHE A 249 -18.61 -13.59 5.21
N MET A 250 -17.70 -12.80 5.78
CA MET A 250 -17.45 -12.84 7.22
C MET A 250 -18.67 -12.47 8.05
N LYS A 251 -19.41 -11.45 7.61
CA LYS A 251 -20.67 -11.05 8.25
C LYS A 251 -21.73 -12.16 8.15
N MET A 252 -21.87 -12.80 7.00
CA MET A 252 -22.80 -13.91 6.78
C MET A 252 -22.47 -15.11 7.65
N ILE A 253 -21.20 -15.54 7.69
CA ILE A 253 -20.71 -16.62 8.55
C ILE A 253 -21.01 -16.31 10.02
N LYS A 254 -20.66 -15.11 10.49
CA LYS A 254 -20.92 -14.67 11.86
C LYS A 254 -22.42 -14.72 12.18
N THR A 255 -23.28 -14.23 11.28
CA THR A 255 -24.74 -14.23 11.46
C THR A 255 -25.28 -15.66 11.54
N GLY A 256 -24.84 -16.56 10.66
CA GLY A 256 -25.22 -17.97 10.69
C GLY A 256 -24.81 -18.68 11.98
N LEU A 257 -23.58 -18.46 12.41
CA LEU A 257 -23.04 -19.04 13.66
C LEU A 257 -23.73 -18.50 14.93
N MET A 258 -24.31 -17.32 14.88
CA MET A 258 -24.99 -16.70 16.04
C MET A 258 -26.51 -16.88 16.03
N LYS A 259 -27.07 -17.64 15.08
CA LYS A 259 -28.52 -17.77 14.85
C LYS A 259 -29.30 -18.41 16.03
N ASP A 260 -28.76 -19.47 16.60
CA ASP A 260 -29.40 -20.24 17.70
C ASP A 260 -28.35 -20.78 18.68
N THR A 261 -28.82 -21.36 19.80
CA THR A 261 -27.92 -21.85 20.86
C THR A 261 -27.01 -22.98 20.40
N ARG A 262 -27.47 -23.88 19.54
CA ARG A 262 -26.66 -24.98 19.00
C ARG A 262 -25.57 -24.47 18.10
N SER A 263 -25.89 -23.52 17.21
CA SER A 263 -24.89 -22.85 16.33
C SER A 263 -23.84 -22.08 17.13
N LYS A 264 -24.24 -21.40 18.22
CA LYS A 264 -23.33 -20.68 19.11
C LYS A 264 -22.34 -21.63 19.81
N VAL A 265 -22.80 -22.78 20.28
CA VAL A 265 -21.92 -23.81 20.87
C VAL A 265 -20.96 -24.36 19.81
N GLY A 266 -21.44 -24.68 18.61
CA GLY A 266 -20.61 -25.08 17.49
C GLY A 266 -19.58 -24.01 17.11
N ALA A 267 -19.99 -22.74 17.09
CA ALA A 267 -19.10 -21.60 16.83
C ALA A 267 -17.95 -21.50 17.83
N LEU A 268 -18.21 -21.78 19.11
CA LEU A 268 -17.16 -21.76 20.14
C LEU A 268 -16.10 -22.83 19.87
N LEU A 269 -16.52 -24.01 19.42
CA LEU A 269 -15.61 -25.14 19.11
C LEU A 269 -14.79 -24.86 17.84
N VAL A 270 -15.37 -24.29 16.80
CA VAL A 270 -14.68 -24.03 15.52
C VAL A 270 -13.92 -22.70 15.48
N LYS A 271 -14.13 -21.82 16.47
CA LYS A 271 -13.51 -20.48 16.53
C LYS A 271 -11.97 -20.48 16.35
N PRO A 272 -11.19 -21.39 16.97
CA PRO A 272 -9.74 -21.44 16.77
C PRO A 272 -9.36 -21.71 15.31
N ALA A 273 -10.00 -22.69 14.66
CA ALA A 273 -9.74 -23.05 13.27
C ALA A 273 -10.12 -21.91 12.31
N ILE A 274 -11.29 -21.29 12.52
CA ILE A 274 -11.69 -20.12 11.72
C ILE A 274 -10.66 -18.98 11.88
N LYS A 275 -10.22 -18.70 13.12
CA LYS A 275 -9.23 -17.65 13.37
C LYS A 275 -7.90 -17.93 12.68
N GLU A 276 -7.45 -19.18 12.67
CA GLU A 276 -6.23 -19.60 11.98
C GLU A 276 -6.35 -19.45 10.46
N THR A 277 -7.46 -19.94 9.89
CA THR A 277 -7.74 -19.77 8.45
C THR A 277 -7.80 -18.28 8.06
N LEU A 278 -8.44 -17.43 8.88
CA LEU A 278 -8.54 -16.01 8.60
C LEU A 278 -7.21 -15.28 8.66
N LYS A 279 -6.27 -15.71 9.48
CA LYS A 279 -4.91 -15.15 9.48
C LYS A 279 -4.22 -15.31 8.13
N THR A 280 -4.47 -16.41 7.43
CA THR A 280 -3.93 -16.64 6.08
C THR A 280 -4.49 -15.66 5.05
N PHE A 281 -5.70 -15.13 5.29
CA PHE A 281 -6.36 -14.12 4.46
C PHE A 281 -6.21 -12.69 4.98
N ASP A 282 -5.34 -12.45 5.95
CA ASP A 282 -5.14 -11.13 6.53
C ASP A 282 -3.93 -10.44 5.91
N ALA A 283 -4.19 -9.59 4.91
CA ALA A 283 -3.13 -8.77 4.29
C ALA A 283 -2.69 -7.60 5.20
N SER A 284 -3.36 -7.34 6.32
CA SER A 284 -3.03 -6.24 7.23
C SER A 284 -1.64 -6.39 7.88
N GLU A 285 -1.13 -7.63 7.99
CA GLU A 285 0.23 -7.92 8.49
C GLU A 285 1.33 -7.41 7.55
N TYR A 286 1.01 -7.16 6.27
CA TYR A 286 1.97 -6.69 5.26
C TYR A 286 2.01 -5.16 5.11
N GLY A 287 1.23 -4.44 5.91
CA GLY A 287 1.18 -2.98 5.92
C GLY A 287 0.14 -2.38 4.99
N GLY A 288 0.46 -1.22 4.40
CA GLY A 288 -0.42 -0.51 3.48
C GLY A 288 -0.08 -0.72 2.00
N ALA A 289 -0.78 0.00 1.13
CA ALA A 289 -0.50 0.06 -0.30
C ALA A 289 0.59 1.12 -0.57
N PRO A 290 1.80 0.74 -0.97
CA PRO A 290 2.84 1.69 -1.34
C PRO A 290 2.55 2.31 -2.71
N LEU A 291 2.91 3.59 -2.86
CA LEU A 291 3.00 4.27 -4.14
C LEU A 291 4.44 4.10 -4.65
N LEU A 292 4.64 3.12 -5.52
CA LEU A 292 5.97 2.73 -5.98
C LEU A 292 6.56 3.72 -6.99
N GLY A 293 7.88 3.85 -7.03
CA GLY A 293 8.58 4.69 -8.00
C GLY A 293 8.58 6.19 -7.68
N LEU A 294 8.34 6.59 -6.45
CA LEU A 294 8.57 7.94 -5.94
C LEU A 294 10.00 8.08 -5.38
N LYS A 295 10.48 9.33 -5.26
CA LYS A 295 11.79 9.64 -4.63
C LYS A 295 11.85 9.32 -3.14
N GLY A 296 10.69 9.24 -2.46
CA GLY A 296 10.51 8.84 -1.08
C GLY A 296 9.28 7.95 -0.96
N LEU A 297 9.22 7.08 0.04
CA LEU A 297 8.12 6.15 0.19
C LEU A 297 6.86 6.84 0.69
N VAL A 298 5.75 6.58 0.01
CA VAL A 298 4.40 6.99 0.42
C VAL A 298 3.54 5.74 0.51
N VAL A 299 2.96 5.50 1.68
CA VAL A 299 2.11 4.33 1.95
C VAL A 299 0.71 4.79 2.33
N LYS A 300 -0.27 4.26 1.61
CA LYS A 300 -1.70 4.45 1.89
C LYS A 300 -2.24 3.25 2.65
N THR A 301 -2.82 3.49 3.83
CA THR A 301 -3.58 2.48 4.56
C THR A 301 -5.10 2.65 4.34
N HIS A 302 -5.90 1.67 4.67
CA HIS A 302 -7.36 1.77 4.53
C HIS A 302 -7.92 2.95 5.36
N GLY A 303 -9.01 3.59 4.91
CA GLY A 303 -9.64 4.69 5.65
C GLY A 303 -10.10 4.30 7.06
N SER A 304 -10.55 3.06 7.24
CA SER A 304 -10.95 2.50 8.53
C SER A 304 -9.82 1.76 9.27
N ALA A 305 -8.55 1.93 8.85
CA ALA A 305 -7.40 1.26 9.45
C ALA A 305 -7.32 1.50 10.98
N ARG A 306 -6.93 0.47 11.69
CA ARG A 306 -6.64 0.52 13.12
C ARG A 306 -5.14 0.57 13.38
N ALA A 307 -4.75 0.72 14.63
CA ALA A 307 -3.35 0.86 15.02
C ALA A 307 -2.46 -0.28 14.50
N VAL A 308 -2.95 -1.51 14.49
CA VAL A 308 -2.20 -2.69 14.01
C VAL A 308 -1.80 -2.53 12.54
N GLU A 309 -2.73 -2.13 11.67
CA GLU A 309 -2.47 -1.96 10.23
C GLU A 309 -1.53 -0.79 9.96
N ILE A 310 -1.74 0.34 10.67
CA ILE A 310 -0.87 1.52 10.55
C ILE A 310 0.54 1.21 11.06
N ARG A 311 0.67 0.47 12.16
CA ARG A 311 1.95 0.00 12.70
C ARG A 311 2.70 -0.89 11.71
N HIS A 312 2.01 -1.84 11.07
CA HIS A 312 2.61 -2.67 10.02
C HIS A 312 3.03 -1.84 8.80
N ALA A 313 2.27 -0.80 8.45
CA ALA A 313 2.70 0.15 7.41
C ALA A 313 3.97 0.92 7.80
N ILE A 314 4.14 1.28 9.09
CA ILE A 314 5.38 1.87 9.60
C ILE A 314 6.53 0.85 9.48
N PHE A 315 6.33 -0.40 9.85
CA PHE A 315 7.34 -1.46 9.72
C PHE A 315 7.70 -1.76 8.27
N GLN A 316 6.72 -1.75 7.38
CA GLN A 316 6.93 -1.85 5.93
C GLN A 316 7.84 -0.72 5.42
N CYS A 317 7.68 0.51 5.92
CA CYS A 317 8.55 1.63 5.56
C CYS A 317 10.01 1.39 5.97
N VAL A 318 10.24 0.80 7.14
CA VAL A 318 11.59 0.46 7.59
C VAL A 318 12.22 -0.60 6.69
N GLN A 319 11.51 -1.67 6.39
CA GLN A 319 11.97 -2.74 5.52
C GLN A 319 12.27 -2.20 4.11
N PHE A 320 11.38 -1.36 3.56
CA PHE A 320 11.53 -0.74 2.27
C PHE A 320 12.81 0.12 2.19
N ARG A 321 13.11 0.90 3.24
CA ARG A 321 14.33 1.70 3.33
C ARG A 321 15.57 0.83 3.45
N GLN A 322 15.55 -0.18 4.33
CA GLN A 322 16.70 -1.08 4.56
C GLN A 322 17.06 -1.87 3.29
N GLN A 323 16.08 -2.26 2.49
CA GLN A 323 16.27 -2.97 1.22
C GLN A 323 16.58 -2.03 0.04
N LYS A 324 16.59 -0.71 0.24
CA LYS A 324 16.87 0.33 -0.78
C LYS A 324 16.00 0.20 -2.02
N ILE A 325 14.69 -0.03 -1.82
CA ILE A 325 13.77 -0.35 -2.91
C ILE A 325 13.65 0.79 -3.93
N ASN A 326 13.59 2.06 -3.47
CA ASN A 326 13.53 3.21 -4.37
C ASN A 326 14.76 3.30 -5.28
N GLU A 327 15.94 3.03 -4.74
CA GLU A 327 17.20 3.03 -5.47
C GLU A 327 17.25 1.88 -6.49
N LYS A 328 16.79 0.68 -6.12
CA LYS A 328 16.68 -0.47 -7.01
C LYS A 328 15.70 -0.21 -8.16
N ILE A 329 14.50 0.31 -7.84
CA ILE A 329 13.52 0.70 -8.86
C ILE A 329 14.13 1.73 -9.81
N ALA A 330 14.77 2.79 -9.29
CA ALA A 330 15.38 3.83 -10.12
C ALA A 330 16.48 3.27 -11.04
N ALA A 331 17.34 2.38 -10.53
CA ALA A 331 18.41 1.75 -11.32
C ALA A 331 17.85 0.95 -12.50
N HIS A 332 16.88 0.07 -12.26
CA HIS A 332 16.24 -0.75 -13.30
C HIS A 332 15.48 0.08 -14.35
N MET A 333 14.86 1.21 -13.95
CA MET A 333 14.14 2.08 -14.89
C MET A 333 15.06 2.94 -15.76
N VAL A 334 16.31 3.25 -15.31
CA VAL A 334 17.27 4.04 -16.08
C VAL A 334 17.99 3.21 -17.15
N GLU A 335 18.32 1.95 -16.87
CA GLU A 335 18.96 1.05 -17.84
C GLU A 335 18.16 0.90 -19.14
N GLU A 336 16.84 0.96 -19.07
CA GLU A 336 15.97 0.91 -20.27
C GLU A 336 15.98 2.18 -21.12
N THR A 337 16.18 3.34 -20.49
CA THR A 337 16.19 4.62 -21.23
C THR A 337 17.47 4.74 -22.05
N THR A 338 18.57 4.22 -21.56
CA THR A 338 19.89 4.25 -22.24
C THR A 338 20.02 3.17 -23.31
N GLY A 339 19.36 2.02 -23.17
CA GLY A 339 19.37 0.94 -24.16
C GLY A 339 18.48 1.19 -25.41
N LYS A 340 17.60 2.19 -25.38
CA LYS A 340 16.76 2.58 -26.52
C LYS A 340 17.34 3.73 -27.36
N GLU A 341 18.43 4.38 -26.89
CA GLU A 341 19.15 5.44 -27.61
C GLU A 341 20.43 4.93 -28.30
N ALA A 342 20.74 3.66 -28.22
CA ALA A 342 21.84 2.98 -28.89
C ALA A 342 21.30 2.05 -29.99
#